data_b7224e2effa4aa30ca7dfa9655eea7ea
#
_entry.id   b7224e2effa4aa30ca7dfa9655eea7ea
#
_cell.length_a   1.000
_cell.length_b   1.000
_cell.length_c   1.000
_cell.angle_alpha   90.00
_cell.angle_beta   90.00
_cell.angle_gamma   90.00
#
_symmetry.space_group_name_H-M   'P 1'
#
loop_
_entity.id
_entity.type
_entity.pdbx_description
1 polymer ?
#
loop_
_entity_poly.entity_id
_entity_poly.type
_entity_poly.pdbx_seq_one_letter_code
_entity_poly.pdbx_strand_id
1 'polypeptide(L)'
;MTPLVLGATVALGALGALVRWGVIQLLPRAPWWSVGIVNVVGSAGIGVVAALPPTFWSYPLMVGLAGALTTFSTLALLMVPSTSEGLAQRILVPLALHVLAGIIACAAAFVGAQALLSVIEA
;
A
#
# COMPACT_ATOMS: atom_id res chain seq x y z
N MET A 1 -19.48 -9.34 -9.74
CA MET A 1 -18.99 -7.96 -9.73
C MET A 1 -19.81 -7.14 -10.71
N THR A 2 -20.46 -6.06 -10.29
CA THR A 2 -21.26 -5.25 -11.21
C THR A 2 -20.37 -4.39 -12.11
N PRO A 3 -20.81 -4.00 -13.33
CA PRO A 3 -20.03 -3.10 -14.19
C PRO A 3 -19.66 -1.78 -13.52
N LEU A 4 -20.52 -1.29 -12.61
CA LEU A 4 -20.28 -0.07 -11.86
C LEU A 4 -19.12 -0.22 -10.85
N VAL A 5 -19.07 -1.35 -10.11
CA VAL A 5 -17.94 -1.67 -9.21
C VAL A 5 -16.65 -1.78 -10.00
N LEU A 6 -16.67 -2.41 -11.16
CA LEU A 6 -15.51 -2.52 -12.04
C LEU A 6 -15.03 -1.13 -12.50
N GLY A 7 -15.94 -0.28 -12.98
CA GLY A 7 -15.61 1.08 -13.40
C GLY A 7 -14.99 1.92 -12.26
N ALA A 8 -15.58 1.86 -11.06
CA ALA A 8 -15.04 2.54 -9.88
C ALA A 8 -13.65 2.00 -9.50
N THR A 9 -13.43 0.68 -9.58
CA THR A 9 -12.14 0.05 -9.29
C THR A 9 -11.06 0.53 -10.26
N VAL A 10 -11.38 0.59 -11.56
CA VAL A 10 -10.44 1.08 -12.59
C VAL A 10 -10.12 2.56 -12.36
N ALA A 11 -11.12 3.41 -12.11
CA ALA A 11 -10.92 4.84 -11.86
C ALA A 11 -10.05 5.09 -10.63
N LEU A 12 -10.35 4.41 -9.51
CA LEU A 12 -9.55 4.50 -8.29
C LEU A 12 -8.15 3.87 -8.46
N GLY A 13 -8.03 2.83 -9.28
CA GLY A 13 -6.73 2.26 -9.66
C GLY A 13 -5.86 3.27 -10.42
N ALA A 14 -6.44 3.98 -11.39
CA ALA A 14 -5.74 5.04 -12.10
C ALA A 14 -5.29 6.16 -11.15
N LEU A 15 -6.15 6.58 -10.21
CA LEU A 15 -5.81 7.56 -9.18
C LEU A 15 -4.66 7.06 -8.29
N GLY A 16 -4.73 5.82 -7.79
CA GLY A 16 -3.67 5.23 -6.97
C GLY A 16 -2.32 5.17 -7.68
N ALA A 17 -2.32 4.82 -8.97
CA ALA A 17 -1.12 4.82 -9.80
C ALA A 17 -0.53 6.23 -10.00
N LEU A 18 -1.38 7.24 -10.21
CA LEU A 18 -0.97 8.65 -10.33
C LEU A 18 -0.36 9.18 -9.04
N VAL A 19 -0.99 8.89 -7.89
CA VAL A 19 -0.47 9.29 -6.57
C VAL A 19 0.87 8.62 -6.32
N ARG A 20 1.01 7.32 -6.59
CA ARG A 20 2.29 6.61 -6.49
C ARG A 20 3.37 7.26 -7.35
N TRP A 21 3.06 7.52 -8.62
CA TRP A 21 3.99 8.19 -9.53
C TRP A 21 4.42 9.56 -8.98
N GLY A 22 3.47 10.37 -8.50
CA GLY A 22 3.74 11.67 -7.89
C GLY A 22 4.67 11.58 -6.68
N VAL A 23 4.43 10.64 -5.75
CA VAL A 23 5.30 10.44 -4.58
C VAL A 23 6.73 10.06 -4.99
N ILE A 24 6.87 9.17 -5.99
CA ILE A 24 8.19 8.78 -6.49
C ILE A 24 8.92 9.97 -7.11
N GLN A 25 8.23 10.85 -7.83
CA GLN A 25 8.81 12.05 -8.43
C GLN A 25 9.18 13.13 -7.40
N LEU A 26 8.45 13.22 -6.29
CA LEU A 26 8.78 14.15 -5.21
C LEU A 26 10.02 13.75 -4.40
N LEU A 27 10.39 12.47 -4.41
CA LEU A 27 11.51 11.93 -3.65
C LEU A 27 12.55 11.20 -4.55
N PRO A 28 13.07 11.84 -5.62
CA PRO A 28 13.91 11.18 -6.59
C PRO A 28 15.27 10.72 -6.03
N ARG A 29 15.75 11.39 -4.96
CA ARG A 29 17.01 11.05 -4.29
C ARG A 29 16.86 9.99 -3.19
N ALA A 30 15.64 9.57 -2.89
CA ALA A 30 15.33 8.61 -1.83
C ALA A 30 14.35 7.53 -2.31
N PRO A 31 14.67 6.73 -3.33
CA PRO A 31 13.74 5.80 -3.96
C PRO A 31 13.24 4.72 -2.99
N TRP A 32 14.03 4.29 -2.03
CA TRP A 32 13.62 3.35 -0.98
C TRP A 32 12.51 3.93 -0.09
N TRP A 33 12.65 5.20 0.29
CA TRP A 33 11.66 5.89 1.11
C TRP A 33 10.35 6.15 0.34
N SER A 34 10.43 6.54 -0.93
CA SER A 34 9.23 6.76 -1.74
C SER A 34 8.42 5.49 -1.90
N VAL A 35 9.08 4.35 -2.18
CA VAL A 35 8.43 3.03 -2.26
C VAL A 35 7.90 2.59 -0.90
N GLY A 36 8.67 2.80 0.17
CA GLY A 36 8.24 2.50 1.55
C GLY A 36 6.98 3.25 1.94
N ILE A 37 6.93 4.56 1.68
CA ILE A 37 5.77 5.41 2.00
C ILE A 37 4.52 4.91 1.27
N VAL A 38 4.56 4.71 -0.04
CA VAL A 38 3.36 4.29 -0.79
C VAL A 38 2.88 2.90 -0.39
N ASN A 39 3.80 1.98 -0.06
CA ASN A 39 3.44 0.65 0.41
C ASN A 39 2.82 0.68 1.82
N VAL A 40 3.39 1.44 2.75
CA VAL A 40 2.86 1.58 4.12
C VAL A 40 1.50 2.29 4.11
N VAL A 41 1.37 3.39 3.37
CA VAL A 41 0.10 4.15 3.28
C VAL A 41 -0.98 3.31 2.61
N GLY A 42 -0.67 2.62 1.51
CA GLY A 42 -1.63 1.74 0.84
C GLY A 42 -2.07 0.58 1.73
N SER A 43 -1.12 -0.05 2.45
CA SER A 43 -1.43 -1.13 3.40
C SER A 43 -2.28 -0.65 4.58
N ALA A 44 -2.00 0.53 5.14
CA ALA A 44 -2.83 1.14 6.17
C ALA A 44 -4.24 1.44 5.64
N GLY A 45 -4.37 1.96 4.42
CA GLY A 45 -5.66 2.18 3.77
C GLY A 45 -6.49 0.90 3.64
N ILE A 46 -5.86 -0.23 3.28
CA ILE A 46 -6.51 -1.54 3.26
C ILE A 46 -7.02 -1.90 4.67
N GLY A 47 -6.18 -1.71 5.71
CA GLY A 47 -6.56 -1.98 7.09
C GLY A 47 -7.77 -1.19 7.55
N VAL A 48 -7.82 0.12 7.26
CA VAL A 48 -8.98 0.97 7.59
C VAL A 48 -10.23 0.47 6.87
N VAL A 49 -10.18 0.27 5.56
CA VAL A 49 -11.36 -0.16 4.78
C VAL A 49 -11.85 -1.55 5.22
N ALA A 50 -10.93 -2.45 5.56
CA ALA A 50 -11.27 -3.79 6.05
C ALA A 50 -11.95 -3.78 7.44
N ALA A 51 -11.70 -2.75 8.25
CA ALA A 51 -12.36 -2.59 9.56
C ALA A 51 -13.78 -2.05 9.46
N LEU A 52 -14.13 -1.40 8.35
CA LEU A 52 -15.45 -0.81 8.13
C LEU A 52 -16.45 -1.86 7.62
N PRO A 53 -17.77 -1.69 7.88
CA PRO A 53 -18.80 -2.51 7.27
C PRO A 53 -18.67 -2.53 5.73
N PRO A 54 -18.87 -3.69 5.09
CA PRO A 54 -18.74 -3.79 3.63
C PRO A 54 -19.75 -2.87 2.90
N THR A 55 -19.22 -2.06 1.99
CA THR A 55 -20.00 -1.17 1.13
C THR A 55 -19.64 -1.36 -0.33
N PHE A 56 -20.37 -0.67 -1.21
CA PHE A 56 -20.00 -0.57 -2.64
C PHE A 56 -18.54 -0.14 -2.84
N TRP A 57 -18.05 0.77 -1.98
CA TRP A 57 -16.71 1.34 -2.10
C TRP A 57 -15.58 0.47 -1.54
N SER A 58 -15.89 -0.55 -0.73
CA SER A 58 -14.86 -1.38 -0.09
C SER A 58 -13.91 -2.01 -1.10
N TYR A 59 -14.43 -2.67 -2.13
CA TYR A 59 -13.61 -3.30 -3.17
C TYR A 59 -12.84 -2.29 -4.03
N PRO A 60 -13.46 -1.22 -4.59
CA PRO A 60 -12.74 -0.18 -5.32
C PRO A 60 -11.62 0.51 -4.53
N LEU A 61 -11.80 0.76 -3.24
CA LEU A 61 -10.78 1.37 -2.40
C LEU A 61 -9.63 0.42 -2.10
N MET A 62 -9.92 -0.84 -1.75
CA MET A 62 -8.87 -1.81 -1.41
C MET A 62 -8.10 -2.26 -2.64
N VAL A 63 -8.80 -2.72 -3.68
CA VAL A 63 -8.17 -3.32 -4.87
C VAL A 63 -7.78 -2.26 -5.89
N GLY A 64 -8.63 -1.26 -6.12
CA GLY A 64 -8.35 -0.15 -7.02
C GLY A 64 -7.29 0.79 -6.43
N LEU A 65 -7.68 1.62 -5.48
CA LEU A 65 -6.83 2.70 -4.97
C LEU A 65 -5.59 2.17 -4.25
N ALA A 66 -5.77 1.40 -3.19
CA ALA A 66 -4.66 0.93 -2.36
C ALA A 66 -3.79 -0.09 -3.10
N GLY A 67 -4.40 -1.01 -3.87
CA GLY A 67 -3.67 -1.98 -4.69
C GLY A 67 -2.82 -1.34 -5.78
N ALA A 68 -3.28 -0.25 -6.41
CA ALA A 68 -2.49 0.48 -7.40
C ALA A 68 -1.49 1.46 -6.78
N LEU A 69 -1.73 1.94 -5.55
CA LEU A 69 -0.80 2.78 -4.79
C LEU A 69 0.43 1.98 -4.37
N THR A 70 0.27 0.74 -3.90
CA THR A 70 1.36 -0.14 -3.50
C THR A 70 2.12 -0.71 -4.71
N THR A 71 3.40 -1.06 -4.52
CA THR A 71 4.22 -1.61 -5.60
C THR A 71 5.26 -2.59 -5.07
N PHE A 72 5.22 -3.82 -5.59
CA PHE A 72 6.28 -4.81 -5.40
C PHE A 72 7.33 -4.71 -6.52
N SER A 73 6.90 -4.42 -7.74
CA SER A 73 7.80 -4.38 -8.91
C SER A 73 8.90 -3.31 -8.77
N THR A 74 8.55 -2.11 -8.30
CA THR A 74 9.54 -1.04 -8.06
C THR A 74 10.49 -1.43 -6.92
N LEU A 75 9.97 -2.05 -5.85
CA LEU A 75 10.79 -2.56 -4.77
C LEU A 75 11.78 -3.63 -5.29
N ALA A 76 11.30 -4.59 -6.08
CA ALA A 76 12.14 -5.63 -6.67
C ALA A 76 13.24 -5.04 -7.57
N LEU A 77 12.92 -4.02 -8.36
CA LEU A 77 13.90 -3.33 -9.21
C LEU A 77 15.00 -2.65 -8.39
N LEU A 78 14.66 -2.04 -7.26
CA LEU A 78 15.63 -1.41 -6.34
C LEU A 78 16.57 -2.42 -5.68
N MET A 79 16.16 -3.70 -5.60
CA MET A 79 16.98 -4.77 -5.03
C MET A 79 17.97 -5.40 -6.02
N VAL A 80 17.91 -5.06 -7.33
CA VAL A 80 18.85 -5.62 -8.32
C VAL A 80 20.28 -5.22 -7.96
N PRO A 81 21.19 -6.19 -7.73
CA PRO A 81 22.54 -5.89 -7.29
C PRO A 81 23.34 -5.18 -8.40
N SER A 82 23.96 -4.07 -8.07
CA SER A 82 24.93 -3.39 -8.93
C SER A 82 26.39 -3.78 -8.64
N THR A 83 26.63 -4.55 -7.59
CA THR A 83 27.96 -4.96 -7.12
C THR A 83 27.92 -6.32 -6.41
N SER A 84 29.07 -6.89 -6.05
CA SER A 84 29.27 -8.20 -5.42
C SER A 84 28.90 -8.30 -3.93
N GLU A 85 28.09 -7.39 -3.38
CA GLU A 85 27.63 -7.47 -2.00
C GLU A 85 26.64 -8.63 -1.78
N GLY A 86 26.64 -9.20 -0.58
CA GLY A 86 25.88 -10.42 -0.27
C GLY A 86 24.38 -10.30 -0.54
N LEU A 87 23.82 -11.33 -1.19
CA LEU A 87 22.41 -11.46 -1.55
C LEU A 87 21.46 -11.16 -0.38
N ALA A 88 21.79 -11.63 0.82
CA ALA A 88 20.96 -11.48 2.00
C ALA A 88 20.75 -10.02 2.41
N GLN A 89 21.82 -9.22 2.45
CA GLN A 89 21.73 -7.82 2.89
C GLN A 89 21.04 -6.91 1.90
N ARG A 90 21.17 -7.17 0.60
CA ARG A 90 20.60 -6.31 -0.46
C ARG A 90 19.18 -6.68 -0.87
N ILE A 91 18.80 -7.93 -0.72
CA ILE A 91 17.47 -8.41 -1.14
C ILE A 91 16.61 -8.75 0.07
N LEU A 92 17.06 -9.66 0.94
CA LEU A 92 16.21 -10.20 1.98
C LEU A 92 15.87 -9.17 3.07
N VAL A 93 16.84 -8.35 3.49
CA VAL A 93 16.61 -7.35 4.54
C VAL A 93 15.64 -6.25 4.09
N PRO A 94 15.84 -5.55 2.96
CA PRO A 94 14.88 -4.56 2.48
C PRO A 94 13.50 -5.16 2.18
N LEU A 95 13.44 -6.35 1.60
CA LEU A 95 12.18 -7.06 1.36
C LEU A 95 11.44 -7.32 2.66
N ALA A 96 12.11 -7.90 3.65
CA ALA A 96 11.52 -8.19 4.95
C ALA A 96 11.03 -6.90 5.64
N LEU A 97 11.83 -5.84 5.62
CA LEU A 97 11.44 -4.55 6.22
C LEU A 97 10.19 -3.97 5.56
N HIS A 98 10.08 -3.96 4.23
CA HIS A 98 8.92 -3.44 3.53
C HIS A 98 7.66 -4.30 3.76
N VAL A 99 7.81 -5.63 3.75
CA VAL A 99 6.70 -6.56 4.02
C VAL A 99 6.21 -6.42 5.46
N LEU A 100 7.13 -6.42 6.43
CA LEU A 100 6.78 -6.27 7.84
C LEU A 100 6.16 -4.90 8.12
N ALA A 101 6.71 -3.82 7.57
CA ALA A 101 6.15 -2.48 7.71
C ALA A 101 4.72 -2.40 7.15
N GLY A 102 4.47 -3.01 5.99
CA GLY A 102 3.13 -3.08 5.39
C GLY A 102 2.14 -3.88 6.26
N ILE A 103 2.55 -5.05 6.77
CA ILE A 103 1.71 -5.88 7.64
C ILE A 103 1.39 -5.12 8.94
N ILE A 104 2.38 -4.52 9.59
CA ILE A 104 2.20 -3.75 10.81
C ILE A 104 1.28 -2.55 10.57
N ALA A 105 1.48 -1.82 9.48
CA ALA A 105 0.63 -0.66 9.13
C ALA A 105 -0.83 -1.07 8.89
N CYS A 106 -1.05 -2.16 8.16
CA CYS A 106 -2.38 -2.71 7.91
C CYS A 106 -3.07 -3.13 9.22
N ALA A 107 -2.38 -3.92 10.05
CA ALA A 107 -2.92 -4.40 11.32
C ALA A 107 -3.20 -3.26 12.31
N ALA A 108 -2.28 -2.31 12.46
CA ALA A 108 -2.44 -1.15 13.33
C ALA A 108 -3.60 -0.26 12.87
N ALA A 109 -3.73 -0.02 11.57
CA ALA A 109 -4.84 0.77 11.01
C ALA A 109 -6.19 0.05 11.16
N PHE A 110 -6.24 -1.27 10.99
CA PHE A 110 -7.44 -2.07 11.22
C PHE A 110 -7.89 -2.01 12.68
N VAL A 111 -6.98 -2.28 13.63
CA VAL A 111 -7.29 -2.24 15.08
C VAL A 111 -7.68 -0.84 15.51
N GLY A 112 -6.96 0.18 15.06
CA GLY A 112 -7.27 1.59 15.36
C GLY A 112 -8.63 2.02 14.84
N ALA A 113 -9.00 1.63 13.63
CA ALA A 113 -10.31 1.91 13.06
C ALA A 113 -11.44 1.20 13.83
N GLN A 114 -11.25 -0.06 14.21
CA GLN A 114 -12.24 -0.78 15.03
C GLN A 114 -12.41 -0.16 16.43
N ALA A 115 -11.31 0.22 17.07
CA ALA A 115 -11.36 0.90 18.37
C ALA A 115 -12.12 2.24 18.28
N LEU A 116 -11.90 3.00 17.21
CA LEU A 116 -12.64 4.26 16.99
C LEU A 116 -14.14 4.02 16.78
N LEU A 117 -14.50 3.01 15.98
CA LEU A 117 -15.90 2.66 15.75
C LEU A 117 -16.60 2.25 17.05
N SER A 118 -15.97 1.45 17.90
CA SER A 118 -16.54 1.03 19.20
C SER A 118 -16.80 2.20 20.15
N VAL A 119 -16.02 3.28 20.06
CA VAL A 119 -16.23 4.50 20.85
C VAL A 119 -17.39 5.34 20.31
N ILE A 120 -17.60 5.34 18.99
CA ILE A 120 -18.68 6.11 18.34
C ILE A 120 -20.04 5.45 18.57
N GLU A 121 -20.08 4.12 18.68
CA GLU A 121 -21.30 3.32 18.88
C GLU A 121 -21.72 3.19 20.37
N ALA A 122 -20.86 3.61 21.30
CA ALA A 122 -21.11 3.57 22.76
C ALA A 122 -21.83 4.83 23.24
#